data_9f6d0e2c3fc9a596d42626a9006b67a6
#
_entry.id   9f6d0e2c3fc9a596d42626a9006b67a6
#
_cell.length_a   1.000
_cell.length_b   1.000
_cell.length_c   1.000
_cell.angle_alpha   90.00
_cell.angle_beta   90.00
_cell.angle_gamma   90.00
#
_symmetry.space_group_name_H-M   'P 1'
#
loop_
_entity.id
_entity.type
_entity.pdbx_description
1 polymer ?
#
loop_
_entity_poly.entity_id
_entity_poly.type
_entity_poly.pdbx_seq_one_letter_code
_entity_poly.pdbx_strand_id
1 'polypeptide(L)'
;MEAAQQPDRQELIRYVHLLRYGPTAGRSPRRVFLRLQDIAKMVKVSIKHVHALLKLDPAKPDHRKAVKVGRRPLLSAQHLAYLTSPMILQKWACRTLAERVVLFHRRFGEAKISTQTLFQVYKKHSIKRKALRFVKTMRYQEPEQRKLVIEAMIEQVRQAISAGKRVIFSDEAVFTTATLPDRAYSAKKDSVSLEEKLVSSPAVAVVAGVSVEVGLEAYHLQARSIDSDAFIQFVLTVLERSKPETFVLFLDNCRVHHSKKVSQFLLENRIDVIYNVTYGPQYNPIERVWSQIKLLFKKQKMANILEGRASNYEKMIREAMDTYPGEKISSICKGTMRSQMGV
;
A
#
# COMPACT_ATOMS: atom_id res chain seq x y z
N MET A 1 -33.95 -16.15 -8.17
CA MET A 1 -35.05 -15.20 -7.95
C MET A 1 -34.78 -13.98 -8.82
N GLU A 2 -35.45 -13.93 -9.98
CA GLU A 2 -35.32 -12.83 -10.93
C GLU A 2 -35.90 -11.55 -10.31
N ALA A 3 -35.13 -10.47 -10.38
CA ALA A 3 -35.60 -9.14 -9.98
C ALA A 3 -36.71 -8.73 -10.96
N ALA A 4 -37.94 -8.63 -10.49
CA ALA A 4 -39.07 -8.14 -11.26
C ALA A 4 -38.72 -6.72 -11.78
N GLN A 5 -38.57 -6.59 -13.10
CA GLN A 5 -38.40 -5.30 -13.77
C GLN A 5 -39.59 -4.43 -13.44
N GLN A 6 -39.34 -3.22 -12.95
CA GLN A 6 -40.41 -2.23 -12.74
C GLN A 6 -41.03 -1.93 -14.10
N PRO A 7 -42.40 -1.95 -14.19
CA PRO A 7 -43.08 -1.69 -15.45
C PRO A 7 -42.71 -0.33 -16.01
N ASP A 8 -42.57 -0.25 -17.35
CA ASP A 8 -42.31 1.02 -18.03
C ASP A 8 -43.38 2.04 -17.63
N ARG A 9 -42.97 3.29 -17.42
CA ARG A 9 -43.87 4.35 -16.94
C ARG A 9 -45.10 4.53 -17.82
N GLN A 10 -44.99 4.33 -19.14
CA GLN A 10 -46.12 4.37 -20.06
C GLN A 10 -47.09 3.21 -19.81
N GLU A 11 -46.60 2.06 -19.55
CA GLU A 11 -47.39 0.90 -19.14
C GLU A 11 -48.08 1.16 -17.77
N LEU A 12 -47.39 1.77 -16.84
CA LEU A 12 -47.94 2.15 -15.55
C LEU A 12 -49.09 3.17 -15.70
N ILE A 13 -48.97 4.16 -16.58
CA ILE A 13 -50.02 5.11 -16.88
C ILE A 13 -51.24 4.38 -17.43
N ARG A 14 -51.05 3.53 -18.44
CA ARG A 14 -52.14 2.73 -19.05
C ARG A 14 -52.80 1.82 -18.02
N TYR A 15 -52.03 1.20 -17.18
CA TYR A 15 -52.52 0.29 -16.13
C TYR A 15 -53.32 1.04 -15.05
N VAL A 16 -52.87 2.20 -14.60
CA VAL A 16 -53.59 3.04 -13.63
C VAL A 16 -54.89 3.57 -14.22
N HIS A 17 -54.92 3.95 -15.50
CA HIS A 17 -56.18 4.35 -16.20
C HIS A 17 -57.12 3.17 -16.34
N LEU A 18 -56.64 1.95 -16.70
CA LEU A 18 -57.43 0.77 -16.77
C LEU A 18 -58.06 0.39 -15.43
N LEU A 19 -57.29 0.45 -14.32
CA LEU A 19 -57.79 0.21 -12.95
C LEU A 19 -58.85 1.23 -12.52
N ARG A 20 -58.72 2.47 -12.98
CA ARG A 20 -59.63 3.55 -12.59
C ARG A 20 -60.93 3.59 -13.40
N TYR A 21 -60.83 3.36 -14.72
CA TYR A 21 -61.92 3.59 -15.65
C TYR A 21 -62.37 2.30 -16.43
N GLY A 22 -61.68 1.22 -16.23
CA GLY A 22 -61.93 -0.04 -16.99
C GLY A 22 -61.40 -0.03 -18.43
N PRO A 23 -61.55 -1.09 -19.17
CA PRO A 23 -61.17 -1.16 -20.55
C PRO A 23 -62.03 -0.23 -21.36
N THR A 24 -61.41 0.72 -22.05
CA THR A 24 -62.07 1.71 -22.93
C THR A 24 -62.51 1.06 -24.22
N ALA A 25 -63.67 0.47 -24.21
CA ALA A 25 -64.42 0.19 -25.40
C ALA A 25 -65.68 1.05 -25.38
N GLY A 26 -65.70 2.16 -26.12
CA GLY A 26 -66.89 2.91 -26.56
C GLY A 26 -67.58 3.73 -25.44
N ARG A 27 -67.52 5.03 -25.62
CA ARG A 27 -68.45 6.11 -25.23
C ARG A 27 -69.51 5.77 -24.15
N SER A 28 -69.11 5.73 -22.91
CA SER A 28 -70.02 6.21 -21.86
C SER A 28 -69.20 6.59 -20.62
N PRO A 29 -69.48 7.72 -19.95
CA PRO A 29 -68.64 8.20 -18.91
C PRO A 29 -68.97 7.48 -17.59
N ARG A 30 -67.96 6.88 -16.96
CA ARG A 30 -67.82 6.99 -15.52
C ARG A 30 -68.50 5.95 -14.63
N ARG A 31 -68.19 4.69 -14.84
CA ARG A 31 -68.10 3.83 -13.67
C ARG A 31 -66.63 3.82 -13.20
N VAL A 32 -66.44 4.35 -11.99
CA VAL A 32 -65.14 4.28 -11.30
C VAL A 32 -64.96 2.83 -10.85
N PHE A 33 -64.04 2.09 -11.45
CA PHE A 33 -63.80 0.68 -11.09
C PHE A 33 -63.18 0.53 -9.71
N LEU A 34 -62.10 1.25 -9.45
CA LEU A 34 -61.41 1.18 -8.14
C LEU A 34 -61.20 2.57 -7.53
N ARG A 35 -61.19 2.62 -6.19
CA ARG A 35 -60.83 3.86 -5.46
C ARG A 35 -59.35 4.16 -5.61
N LEU A 36 -58.99 5.43 -5.52
CA LEU A 36 -57.58 5.83 -5.64
C LEU A 36 -56.65 5.19 -4.62
N GLN A 37 -57.18 4.93 -3.42
CA GLN A 37 -56.46 4.26 -2.33
C GLN A 37 -56.10 2.80 -2.71
N ASP A 38 -57.05 2.11 -3.36
CA ASP A 38 -56.86 0.71 -3.75
C ASP A 38 -55.89 0.60 -4.90
N ILE A 39 -55.98 1.52 -5.88
CA ILE A 39 -55.00 1.62 -6.99
C ILE A 39 -53.62 1.90 -6.41
N ALA A 40 -53.47 2.84 -5.49
CA ALA A 40 -52.19 3.18 -4.87
C ALA A 40 -51.54 1.98 -4.18
N LYS A 41 -52.35 1.14 -3.49
CA LYS A 41 -51.87 -0.12 -2.87
C LYS A 41 -51.45 -1.14 -3.90
N MET A 42 -52.24 -1.34 -4.97
CA MET A 42 -51.95 -2.31 -6.03
C MET A 42 -50.67 -1.99 -6.80
N VAL A 43 -50.49 -0.73 -7.16
CA VAL A 43 -49.28 -0.29 -7.92
C VAL A 43 -48.13 0.16 -7.02
N LYS A 44 -48.27 0.03 -5.71
CA LYS A 44 -47.24 0.38 -4.69
C LYS A 44 -46.68 1.81 -4.82
N VAL A 45 -47.55 2.77 -5.07
CA VAL A 45 -47.21 4.20 -5.15
C VAL A 45 -48.15 5.04 -4.26
N SER A 46 -47.76 6.29 -3.99
CA SER A 46 -48.64 7.20 -3.21
C SER A 46 -49.88 7.60 -3.99
N ILE A 47 -50.96 7.90 -3.28
CA ILE A 47 -52.22 8.40 -3.87
C ILE A 47 -51.97 9.67 -4.70
N LYS A 48 -51.07 10.55 -4.25
CA LYS A 48 -50.63 11.76 -4.98
C LYS A 48 -50.01 11.39 -6.33
N HIS A 49 -49.25 10.31 -6.37
CA HIS A 49 -48.64 9.81 -7.59
C HIS A 49 -49.65 9.22 -8.55
N VAL A 50 -50.66 8.44 -8.03
CA VAL A 50 -51.77 7.93 -8.85
C VAL A 50 -52.53 9.10 -9.47
N HIS A 51 -52.86 10.18 -8.70
CA HIS A 51 -53.48 11.37 -9.23
C HIS A 51 -52.66 12.04 -10.36
N ALA A 52 -51.34 12.07 -10.22
CA ALA A 52 -50.49 12.64 -11.24
C ALA A 52 -50.47 11.78 -12.53
N LEU A 53 -50.49 10.46 -12.40
CA LEU A 53 -50.58 9.54 -13.56
C LEU A 53 -51.91 9.61 -14.28
N LEU A 54 -53.02 9.77 -13.57
CA LEU A 54 -54.39 9.93 -14.16
C LEU A 54 -54.61 11.26 -14.91
N LYS A 55 -53.74 12.25 -14.68
CA LYS A 55 -53.73 13.50 -15.46
C LYS A 55 -53.03 13.37 -16.82
N LEU A 56 -52.34 12.26 -17.04
CA LEU A 56 -51.64 11.98 -18.31
C LEU A 56 -52.55 11.21 -19.26
N ASP A 57 -52.44 11.51 -20.53
CA ASP A 57 -53.21 10.81 -21.58
C ASP A 57 -52.54 9.43 -21.82
N PRO A 58 -53.25 8.29 -21.60
CA PRO A 58 -52.69 6.98 -21.78
C PRO A 58 -52.38 6.66 -23.27
N ALA A 59 -52.94 7.40 -24.20
CA ALA A 59 -52.71 7.20 -25.63
C ALA A 59 -51.52 7.99 -26.14
N LYS A 60 -51.06 9.02 -25.41
CA LYS A 60 -49.92 9.84 -25.82
C LYS A 60 -48.64 9.38 -25.15
N PRO A 61 -47.52 9.29 -25.88
CA PRO A 61 -46.26 8.97 -25.28
C PRO A 61 -45.88 10.02 -24.21
N ASP A 62 -45.44 9.56 -23.02
CA ASP A 62 -44.96 10.47 -21.98
C ASP A 62 -43.60 11.03 -22.38
N HIS A 63 -43.61 12.19 -22.99
CA HIS A 63 -42.42 12.93 -23.41
C HIS A 63 -41.51 13.37 -22.22
N ARG A 64 -41.94 13.18 -20.98
CA ARG A 64 -41.12 13.49 -19.80
C ARG A 64 -39.96 12.49 -19.60
N LYS A 65 -39.87 11.45 -20.47
CA LYS A 65 -38.87 10.39 -20.35
C LYS A 65 -37.45 10.84 -20.62
N ALA A 66 -37.16 11.96 -21.18
CA ALA A 66 -35.88 12.08 -21.84
C ALA A 66 -34.91 13.08 -21.23
N VAL A 67 -35.24 13.92 -20.33
CA VAL A 67 -34.25 14.90 -19.87
C VAL A 67 -34.33 15.07 -18.38
N LYS A 68 -33.50 14.35 -17.65
CA LYS A 68 -32.96 14.91 -16.41
C LYS A 68 -32.25 16.19 -16.83
N VAL A 69 -32.97 17.31 -16.88
CA VAL A 69 -32.39 18.64 -17.03
C VAL A 69 -31.65 18.95 -15.75
N GLY A 70 -30.51 18.25 -15.55
CA GLY A 70 -29.55 18.62 -14.56
C GLY A 70 -28.71 19.76 -15.04
N ARG A 71 -28.10 20.51 -14.15
CA ARG A 71 -27.09 21.51 -14.49
C ARG A 71 -26.08 20.88 -15.46
N ARG A 72 -25.80 21.55 -16.59
CA ARG A 72 -24.79 21.08 -17.56
C ARG A 72 -23.48 20.73 -16.83
N PRO A 73 -22.84 19.58 -17.14
CA PRO A 73 -21.56 19.23 -16.56
C PRO A 73 -20.55 20.36 -16.78
N LEU A 74 -19.92 20.83 -15.72
CA LEU A 74 -18.90 21.87 -15.77
C LEU A 74 -17.67 21.45 -16.61
N LEU A 75 -17.42 20.15 -16.68
CA LEU A 75 -16.30 19.55 -17.40
C LEU A 75 -16.80 18.70 -18.56
N SER A 76 -16.25 18.95 -19.75
CA SER A 76 -16.47 18.13 -20.93
C SER A 76 -15.74 16.79 -20.84
N ALA A 77 -16.06 15.84 -21.74
CA ALA A 77 -15.33 14.58 -21.85
C ALA A 77 -13.83 14.80 -22.09
N GLN A 78 -13.46 15.80 -22.90
CA GLN A 78 -12.07 16.17 -23.15
C GLN A 78 -11.35 16.65 -21.89
N HIS A 79 -12.00 17.48 -21.07
CA HIS A 79 -11.45 17.95 -19.79
C HIS A 79 -11.20 16.76 -18.81
N LEU A 80 -12.15 15.82 -18.75
CA LEU A 80 -12.03 14.63 -17.91
C LEU A 80 -10.90 13.73 -18.41
N ALA A 81 -10.84 13.44 -19.70
CA ALA A 81 -9.75 12.65 -20.29
C ALA A 81 -8.38 13.26 -20.00
N TYR A 82 -8.25 14.58 -20.10
CA TYR A 82 -7.00 15.29 -19.77
C TYR A 82 -6.64 15.15 -18.29
N LEU A 83 -7.56 15.44 -17.37
CA LEU A 83 -7.32 15.41 -15.93
C LEU A 83 -7.02 14.01 -15.38
N THR A 84 -7.51 12.97 -16.03
CA THR A 84 -7.32 11.56 -15.62
C THR A 84 -6.24 10.84 -16.41
N SER A 85 -5.62 11.50 -17.40
CA SER A 85 -4.55 10.94 -18.21
C SER A 85 -3.35 10.52 -17.36
N PRO A 86 -2.82 9.29 -17.50
CA PRO A 86 -1.63 8.84 -16.78
C PRO A 86 -0.43 9.77 -16.96
N MET A 87 -0.22 10.29 -18.17
CA MET A 87 0.85 11.23 -18.50
C MET A 87 0.72 12.54 -17.70
N ILE A 88 -0.48 13.10 -17.61
CA ILE A 88 -0.73 14.34 -16.85
C ILE A 88 -0.63 14.08 -15.34
N LEU A 89 -1.14 12.96 -14.85
CA LEU A 89 -1.01 12.57 -13.45
C LEU A 89 0.46 12.42 -13.05
N GLN A 90 1.29 11.83 -13.90
CA GLN A 90 2.73 11.70 -13.69
C GLN A 90 3.43 13.07 -13.76
N LYS A 91 3.17 13.87 -14.77
CA LYS A 91 3.72 15.23 -14.93
C LYS A 91 3.40 16.13 -13.73
N TRP A 92 2.25 15.92 -13.11
CA TRP A 92 1.79 16.70 -11.97
C TRP A 92 1.94 15.95 -10.62
N ALA A 93 2.71 14.87 -10.56
CA ALA A 93 2.77 13.96 -9.40
C ALA A 93 2.96 14.69 -8.07
N CYS A 94 3.90 15.64 -8.00
CA CYS A 94 4.23 16.41 -6.79
C CYS A 94 3.43 17.71 -6.63
N ARG A 95 2.52 18.05 -7.54
CA ARG A 95 1.73 19.27 -7.46
C ARG A 95 0.53 19.13 -6.54
N THR A 96 0.25 20.18 -5.78
CA THR A 96 -0.96 20.30 -4.96
C THR A 96 -2.21 20.42 -5.84
N LEU A 97 -3.40 20.17 -5.29
CA LEU A 97 -4.66 20.35 -6.04
C LEU A 97 -4.83 21.79 -6.52
N ALA A 98 -4.40 22.78 -5.73
CA ALA A 98 -4.47 24.19 -6.12
C ALA A 98 -3.59 24.49 -7.35
N GLU A 99 -2.34 24.03 -7.35
CA GLU A 99 -1.43 24.18 -8.49
C GLU A 99 -1.97 23.47 -9.74
N ARG A 100 -2.55 22.28 -9.58
CA ARG A 100 -3.17 21.53 -10.71
C ARG A 100 -4.35 22.28 -11.30
N VAL A 101 -5.16 22.94 -10.48
CA VAL A 101 -6.25 23.80 -10.94
C VAL A 101 -5.71 24.99 -11.73
N VAL A 102 -4.65 25.65 -11.26
CA VAL A 102 -3.99 26.74 -12.00
C VAL A 102 -3.47 26.26 -13.35
N LEU A 103 -2.81 25.11 -13.39
CA LEU A 103 -2.29 24.52 -14.63
C LEU A 103 -3.42 24.11 -15.58
N PHE A 104 -4.53 23.61 -15.05
CA PHE A 104 -5.72 23.30 -15.84
C PHE A 104 -6.34 24.56 -16.45
N HIS A 105 -6.50 25.65 -15.68
CA HIS A 105 -7.02 26.92 -16.17
C HIS A 105 -6.12 27.55 -17.24
N ARG A 106 -4.80 27.40 -17.12
CA ARG A 106 -3.87 27.86 -18.18
C ARG A 106 -4.07 27.12 -19.50
N ARG A 107 -4.48 25.85 -19.43
CA ARG A 107 -4.71 25.03 -20.63
C ARG A 107 -6.11 25.19 -21.20
N PHE A 108 -7.13 25.37 -20.34
CA PHE A 108 -8.54 25.44 -20.67
C PHE A 108 -9.14 26.69 -20.01
N GLY A 109 -8.91 27.85 -20.64
CA GLY A 109 -9.27 29.15 -20.06
C GLY A 109 -10.76 29.34 -19.81
N GLU A 110 -11.60 28.66 -20.61
CA GLU A 110 -13.08 28.71 -20.54
C GLU A 110 -13.65 27.87 -19.38
N ALA A 111 -12.93 26.85 -18.92
CA ALA A 111 -13.40 25.92 -17.89
C ALA A 111 -12.83 26.27 -16.51
N LYS A 112 -13.56 27.06 -15.72
CA LYS A 112 -13.17 27.40 -14.35
C LYS A 112 -13.64 26.34 -13.37
N ILE A 113 -12.72 25.64 -12.70
CA ILE A 113 -13.02 24.64 -11.67
C ILE A 113 -12.37 25.02 -10.34
N SER A 114 -12.95 24.53 -9.23
CA SER A 114 -12.36 24.65 -7.91
C SER A 114 -11.50 23.43 -7.56
N THR A 115 -10.67 23.55 -6.53
CA THR A 115 -9.92 22.41 -5.95
C THR A 115 -10.86 21.29 -5.51
N GLN A 116 -12.03 21.64 -4.98
CA GLN A 116 -13.05 20.69 -4.58
C GLN A 116 -13.63 19.93 -5.79
N THR A 117 -13.87 20.62 -6.89
CA THR A 117 -14.32 19.98 -8.15
C THR A 117 -13.29 18.98 -8.65
N LEU A 118 -12.01 19.37 -8.68
CA LEU A 118 -10.92 18.48 -9.06
C LEU A 118 -10.80 17.27 -8.13
N PHE A 119 -10.94 17.49 -6.83
CA PHE A 119 -10.94 16.38 -5.83
C PHE A 119 -12.08 15.38 -6.10
N GLN A 120 -13.29 15.84 -6.39
CA GLN A 120 -14.44 14.97 -6.73
C GLN A 120 -14.20 14.19 -8.02
N VAL A 121 -13.60 14.83 -9.04
CA VAL A 121 -13.18 14.13 -10.27
C VAL A 121 -12.22 12.99 -9.93
N TYR A 122 -11.17 13.27 -9.16
CA TYR A 122 -10.20 12.25 -8.78
C TYR A 122 -10.82 11.13 -7.95
N LYS A 123 -11.69 11.45 -7.00
CA LYS A 123 -12.45 10.48 -6.20
C LYS A 123 -13.28 9.55 -7.10
N LYS A 124 -14.04 10.13 -8.05
CA LYS A 124 -14.88 9.37 -8.99
C LYS A 124 -14.07 8.43 -9.88
N HIS A 125 -12.85 8.82 -10.26
CA HIS A 125 -11.96 8.02 -11.11
C HIS A 125 -10.95 7.19 -10.30
N SER A 126 -11.17 7.00 -8.98
CA SER A 126 -10.31 6.20 -8.09
C SER A 126 -8.85 6.67 -8.04
N ILE A 127 -8.58 7.94 -8.39
CA ILE A 127 -7.27 8.56 -8.32
C ILE A 127 -7.03 9.01 -6.89
N LYS A 128 -6.03 8.42 -6.22
CA LYS A 128 -5.71 8.68 -4.80
C LYS A 128 -4.28 9.22 -4.67
N ARG A 129 -4.06 10.05 -3.66
CA ARG A 129 -2.71 10.44 -3.26
C ARG A 129 -1.98 9.22 -2.69
N LYS A 130 -0.82 8.88 -3.28
CA LYS A 130 0.03 7.76 -2.84
C LYS A 130 1.35 8.30 -2.32
N ALA A 131 2.02 7.54 -1.46
CA ALA A 131 3.39 7.84 -1.07
C ALA A 131 4.31 7.77 -2.30
N LEU A 132 5.20 8.74 -2.42
CA LEU A 132 6.23 8.73 -3.44
C LEU A 132 7.30 7.70 -3.06
N ARG A 133 7.64 6.85 -4.01
CA ARG A 133 8.80 5.97 -3.91
C ARG A 133 9.87 6.49 -4.85
N PHE A 134 11.00 6.89 -4.28
CA PHE A 134 12.16 7.24 -5.08
C PHE A 134 12.89 5.96 -5.47
N VAL A 135 12.85 5.63 -6.74
CA VAL A 135 13.68 4.57 -7.29
C VAL A 135 14.96 5.24 -7.78
N LYS A 136 16.08 4.93 -7.14
CA LYS A 136 17.39 5.37 -7.64
C LYS A 136 17.68 4.60 -8.92
N THR A 137 17.56 5.27 -10.05
CA THR A 137 18.05 4.71 -11.34
C THR A 137 19.56 4.82 -11.36
N MET A 138 20.25 3.70 -11.49
CA MET A 138 21.68 3.70 -11.72
C MET A 138 21.98 4.29 -13.09
N ARG A 139 22.85 5.29 -13.13
CA ARG A 139 23.24 5.99 -14.37
C ARG A 139 24.00 5.10 -15.38
N TYR A 140 24.38 3.86 -15.00
CA TYR A 140 25.42 3.11 -15.73
C TYR A 140 25.11 1.63 -16.00
N GLN A 141 23.89 1.15 -15.73
CA GLN A 141 23.53 -0.21 -16.13
C GLN A 141 22.30 -0.19 -17.03
N GLU A 142 22.50 -0.60 -18.27
CA GLU A 142 21.41 -0.96 -19.17
C GLU A 142 20.52 -2.00 -18.50
N PRO A 143 19.18 -1.93 -18.67
CA PRO A 143 18.24 -2.86 -18.05
C PRO A 143 18.59 -4.34 -18.27
N GLU A 144 19.10 -4.67 -19.45
CA GLU A 144 19.54 -6.03 -19.80
C GLU A 144 20.75 -6.49 -18.99
N GLN A 145 21.76 -5.62 -18.82
CA GLN A 145 22.94 -5.93 -18.01
C GLN A 145 22.56 -6.17 -16.54
N ARG A 146 21.63 -5.35 -16.03
CA ARG A 146 21.11 -5.55 -14.66
C ARG A 146 20.40 -6.88 -14.51
N LYS A 147 19.65 -7.31 -15.51
CA LYS A 147 18.95 -8.61 -15.50
C LYS A 147 19.96 -9.76 -15.44
N LEU A 148 21.00 -9.71 -16.24
CA LEU A 148 22.08 -10.72 -16.23
C LEU A 148 22.77 -10.82 -14.85
N VAL A 149 23.06 -9.68 -14.21
CA VAL A 149 23.65 -9.68 -12.86
C VAL A 149 22.71 -10.28 -11.81
N ILE A 150 21.40 -10.00 -11.92
CA ILE A 150 20.38 -10.60 -11.04
C ILE A 150 20.31 -12.11 -11.26
N GLU A 151 20.27 -12.57 -12.50
CA GLU A 151 20.22 -13.99 -12.85
C GLU A 151 21.47 -14.73 -12.35
N ALA A 152 22.65 -14.14 -12.51
CA ALA A 152 23.90 -14.70 -12.00
C ALA A 152 23.92 -14.81 -10.46
N MET A 153 23.45 -13.78 -9.77
CA MET A 153 23.32 -13.81 -8.29
C MET A 153 22.34 -14.90 -7.84
N ILE A 154 21.18 -15.01 -8.48
CA ILE A 154 20.19 -16.04 -8.15
C ILE A 154 20.77 -17.44 -8.40
N GLU A 155 21.52 -17.61 -9.48
CA GLU A 155 22.18 -18.89 -9.79
C GLU A 155 23.21 -19.26 -8.75
N GLN A 156 24.00 -18.32 -8.24
CA GLN A 156 24.92 -18.56 -7.11
C GLN A 156 24.18 -19.03 -5.86
N VAL A 157 23.01 -18.44 -5.55
CA VAL A 157 22.17 -18.87 -4.42
C VAL A 157 21.67 -20.31 -4.64
N ARG A 158 21.22 -20.65 -5.85
CA ARG A 158 20.79 -22.03 -6.20
C ARG A 158 21.91 -23.03 -6.05
N GLN A 159 23.10 -22.71 -6.53
CA GLN A 159 24.28 -23.56 -6.43
C GLN A 159 24.67 -23.80 -4.97
N ALA A 160 24.65 -22.76 -4.13
CA ALA A 160 24.92 -22.90 -2.71
C ALA A 160 23.93 -23.86 -2.02
N ILE A 161 22.62 -23.71 -2.29
CA ILE A 161 21.58 -24.59 -1.76
C ILE A 161 21.75 -26.02 -2.28
N SER A 162 22.02 -26.21 -3.56
CA SER A 162 22.26 -27.53 -4.16
C SER A 162 23.49 -28.23 -3.59
N ALA A 163 24.49 -27.44 -3.17
CA ALA A 163 25.67 -27.93 -2.44
C ALA A 163 25.41 -28.21 -0.95
N GLY A 164 24.17 -28.08 -0.48
CA GLY A 164 23.77 -28.29 0.91
C GLY A 164 24.17 -27.17 1.86
N LYS A 165 24.56 -25.99 1.35
CA LYS A 165 24.91 -24.83 2.17
C LYS A 165 23.68 -24.04 2.58
N ARG A 166 23.63 -23.57 3.81
CA ARG A 166 22.64 -22.57 4.25
C ARG A 166 22.99 -21.20 3.69
N VAL A 167 21.99 -20.44 3.26
CA VAL A 167 22.18 -19.03 2.87
C VAL A 167 21.84 -18.16 4.06
N ILE A 168 22.84 -17.48 4.62
CA ILE A 168 22.67 -16.52 5.71
C ILE A 168 22.57 -15.13 5.15
N PHE A 169 21.37 -14.59 5.14
CA PHE A 169 21.08 -13.23 4.66
C PHE A 169 21.41 -12.24 5.77
N SER A 170 22.36 -11.35 5.51
CA SER A 170 22.82 -10.36 6.49
C SER A 170 22.61 -8.93 6.00
N ASP A 171 22.40 -8.03 6.95
CA ASP A 171 22.24 -6.59 6.72
C ASP A 171 22.32 -5.83 8.05
N GLU A 172 22.46 -4.49 7.98
CA GLU A 172 22.51 -3.62 9.14
C GLU A 172 21.24 -2.77 9.26
N ALA A 173 20.80 -2.58 10.49
CA ALA A 173 19.71 -1.67 10.83
C ALA A 173 20.13 -0.69 11.93
N VAL A 174 19.70 0.55 11.84
CA VAL A 174 19.91 1.56 12.87
C VAL A 174 18.59 1.90 13.55
N PHE A 175 18.63 1.96 14.87
CA PHE A 175 17.56 2.38 15.76
C PHE A 175 17.93 3.70 16.41
N THR A 176 17.08 4.71 16.27
CA THR A 176 17.35 6.09 16.72
C THR A 176 16.16 6.63 17.50
N THR A 177 16.35 7.82 18.05
CA THR A 177 15.25 8.61 18.65
C THR A 177 14.11 8.85 17.65
N ALA A 178 14.41 8.98 16.36
CA ALA A 178 13.42 9.13 15.29
C ALA A 178 12.69 7.81 14.92
N THR A 179 13.08 6.67 15.51
CA THR A 179 12.37 5.39 15.32
C THR A 179 11.12 5.36 16.20
N LEU A 180 10.08 6.09 15.75
CA LEU A 180 8.78 6.27 16.41
C LEU A 180 7.65 6.03 15.41
N PRO A 181 6.40 5.81 15.90
CA PRO A 181 5.23 5.97 15.06
C PRO A 181 5.18 7.39 14.50
N ASP A 182 4.79 7.53 13.24
CA ASP A 182 4.73 8.81 12.52
C ASP A 182 3.41 9.56 12.70
N ARG A 183 2.44 8.97 13.43
CA ARG A 183 1.09 9.53 13.62
C ARG A 183 0.54 9.24 15.00
N ALA A 184 -0.14 10.25 15.57
CA ALA A 184 -0.93 10.14 16.78
C ALA A 184 -2.31 10.78 16.56
N TYR A 185 -3.31 10.37 17.36
CA TYR A 185 -4.60 11.06 17.41
C TYR A 185 -4.49 12.25 18.36
N SER A 186 -4.96 13.42 17.90
CA SER A 186 -5.10 14.61 18.74
C SER A 186 -6.34 15.41 18.33
N ALA A 187 -6.77 16.33 19.19
CA ALA A 187 -7.82 17.28 18.84
C ALA A 187 -7.37 18.22 17.73
N LYS A 188 -8.30 18.82 17.00
CA LYS A 188 -8.05 19.57 15.74
C LYS A 188 -6.97 20.67 15.83
N LYS A 189 -6.75 21.23 17.01
CA LYS A 189 -5.82 22.34 17.22
C LYS A 189 -4.60 21.98 18.09
N ASP A 190 -4.55 20.73 18.58
CA ASP A 190 -3.51 20.32 19.52
C ASP A 190 -2.37 19.60 18.80
N SER A 191 -1.16 19.82 19.25
CA SER A 191 0.03 19.05 18.89
C SER A 191 0.30 17.99 19.95
N VAL A 192 0.77 16.82 19.53
CA VAL A 192 1.23 15.77 20.46
C VAL A 192 2.74 15.89 20.58
N SER A 193 3.22 16.26 21.75
CA SER A 193 4.65 16.23 22.09
C SER A 193 4.89 15.11 23.09
N LEU A 194 5.95 14.34 22.85
CA LEU A 194 6.35 13.22 23.70
C LEU A 194 7.75 13.47 24.22
N GLU A 195 7.94 13.30 25.52
CA GLU A 195 9.25 13.38 26.17
C GLU A 195 9.79 11.97 26.43
N GLU A 196 11.00 11.71 25.99
CA GLU A 196 11.68 10.43 26.20
C GLU A 196 12.84 10.58 27.16
N LYS A 197 12.85 9.79 28.22
CA LYS A 197 14.01 9.62 29.10
C LYS A 197 14.91 8.53 28.52
N LEU A 198 16.08 8.89 28.04
CA LEU A 198 17.01 7.99 27.39
C LEU A 198 18.23 7.73 28.29
N VAL A 199 18.54 6.46 28.57
CA VAL A 199 19.69 6.03 29.37
C VAL A 199 20.74 5.26 28.55
N SER A 200 20.58 5.20 27.23
CA SER A 200 21.52 4.54 26.31
C SER A 200 21.96 5.49 25.19
N SER A 201 22.79 5.01 24.27
CA SER A 201 23.13 5.75 23.07
C SER A 201 21.88 6.18 22.29
N PRO A 202 21.79 7.41 21.79
CA PRO A 202 20.66 7.89 21.00
C PRO A 202 20.54 7.18 19.64
N ALA A 203 21.56 6.41 19.24
CA ALA A 203 21.57 5.56 18.06
C ALA A 203 22.31 4.27 18.35
N VAL A 204 21.66 3.14 18.04
CA VAL A 204 22.26 1.80 18.15
C VAL A 204 22.10 1.11 16.80
N ALA A 205 23.21 0.65 16.25
CA ALA A 205 23.25 -0.15 15.05
C ALA A 205 23.28 -1.62 15.41
N VAL A 206 22.66 -2.43 14.56
CA VAL A 206 22.62 -3.89 14.67
C VAL A 206 23.02 -4.47 13.33
N VAL A 207 23.95 -5.40 13.30
CA VAL A 207 24.13 -6.32 12.20
C VAL A 207 23.53 -7.67 12.62
N ALA A 208 22.80 -8.31 11.72
CA ALA A 208 22.23 -9.63 11.99
C ALA A 208 22.25 -10.50 10.73
N GLY A 209 22.17 -11.81 10.96
CA GLY A 209 22.03 -12.82 9.92
C GLY A 209 20.78 -13.67 10.14
N VAL A 210 20.06 -13.96 9.07
CA VAL A 210 18.86 -14.80 9.10
C VAL A 210 18.92 -15.87 8.02
N SER A 211 18.35 -17.04 8.29
CA SER A 211 18.29 -18.15 7.33
C SER A 211 16.92 -18.81 7.31
N VAL A 212 16.71 -19.68 6.34
CA VAL A 212 15.50 -20.51 6.23
C VAL A 212 15.49 -21.56 7.34
N GLU A 213 16.63 -22.13 7.66
CA GLU A 213 16.78 -23.32 8.52
C GLU A 213 16.69 -22.97 10.01
N VAL A 214 17.32 -21.87 10.41
CA VAL A 214 17.46 -21.48 11.82
C VAL A 214 16.56 -20.32 12.20
N GLY A 215 16.22 -19.47 11.25
CA GLY A 215 15.58 -18.18 11.48
C GLY A 215 16.64 -17.13 11.82
N LEU A 216 16.84 -16.78 13.08
CA LEU A 216 17.88 -15.85 13.53
C LEU A 216 19.18 -16.62 13.80
N GLU A 217 20.19 -16.42 12.97
CA GLU A 217 21.51 -17.07 13.11
C GLU A 217 22.34 -16.41 14.20
N ALA A 218 22.55 -15.13 14.10
CA ALA A 218 23.30 -14.31 15.03
C ALA A 218 22.97 -12.83 14.86
N TYR A 219 23.34 -12.02 15.85
CA TYR A 219 23.36 -10.55 15.73
C TYR A 219 24.43 -9.95 16.63
N HIS A 220 24.88 -8.75 16.26
CA HIS A 220 25.80 -7.94 17.06
C HIS A 220 25.31 -6.48 17.09
N LEU A 221 25.44 -5.83 18.26
CA LEU A 221 25.04 -4.44 18.46
C LEU A 221 26.25 -3.56 18.67
N GLN A 222 26.21 -2.38 18.09
CA GLN A 222 27.22 -1.33 18.28
C GLN A 222 26.56 0.04 18.39
N ALA A 223 27.16 0.93 19.17
CA ALA A 223 26.72 2.31 19.24
C ALA A 223 26.94 3.01 17.88
N ARG A 224 25.94 3.77 17.41
CA ARG A 224 25.93 4.60 16.22
C ARG A 224 25.92 3.84 14.88
N SER A 225 26.98 3.13 14.50
CA SER A 225 27.11 2.46 13.19
C SER A 225 27.93 1.18 13.30
N ILE A 226 27.70 0.22 12.42
CA ILE A 226 28.53 -0.98 12.29
C ILE A 226 29.79 -0.61 11.51
N ASP A 227 30.94 -0.96 12.03
CA ASP A 227 32.24 -0.91 11.37
C ASP A 227 32.76 -2.31 11.04
N SER A 228 33.98 -2.39 10.51
CA SER A 228 34.59 -3.66 10.13
C SER A 228 34.79 -4.59 11.31
N ASP A 229 35.10 -4.05 12.49
CA ASP A 229 35.31 -4.86 13.69
C ASP A 229 34.01 -5.48 14.21
N ALA A 230 32.95 -4.68 14.29
CA ALA A 230 31.62 -5.16 14.66
C ALA A 230 31.08 -6.19 13.68
N PHE A 231 31.30 -6.01 12.37
CA PHE A 231 30.92 -7.00 11.39
C PHE A 231 31.70 -8.32 11.57
N ILE A 232 32.99 -8.26 11.83
CA ILE A 232 33.81 -9.44 12.12
C ILE A 232 33.31 -10.14 13.41
N GLN A 233 33.00 -9.40 14.45
CA GLN A 233 32.42 -9.99 15.69
C GLN A 233 31.09 -10.71 15.43
N PHE A 234 30.24 -10.15 14.58
CA PHE A 234 29.02 -10.82 14.13
C PHE A 234 29.34 -12.14 13.40
N VAL A 235 30.30 -12.14 12.46
CA VAL A 235 30.68 -13.36 11.73
C VAL A 235 31.32 -14.39 12.66
N LEU A 236 32.14 -13.98 13.63
CA LEU A 236 32.68 -14.88 14.66
C LEU A 236 31.56 -15.56 15.45
N THR A 237 30.50 -14.83 15.82
CA THR A 237 29.32 -15.42 16.48
C THR A 237 28.62 -16.47 15.60
N VAL A 238 28.61 -16.29 14.28
CA VAL A 238 28.10 -17.30 13.36
C VAL A 238 29.01 -18.53 13.35
N LEU A 239 30.34 -18.32 13.31
CA LEU A 239 31.34 -19.40 13.31
C LEU A 239 31.37 -20.24 14.60
N GLU A 240 31.01 -19.66 15.75
CA GLU A 240 30.85 -20.40 17.00
C GLU A 240 29.76 -21.49 16.92
N ARG A 241 28.81 -21.32 16.05
CA ARG A 241 27.63 -22.20 15.88
C ARG A 241 27.65 -23.03 14.60
N SER A 242 28.49 -22.68 13.64
CA SER A 242 28.46 -23.25 12.28
C SER A 242 29.85 -23.30 11.68
N LYS A 243 30.17 -24.38 10.99
CA LYS A 243 31.43 -24.51 10.23
C LYS A 243 31.32 -23.71 8.92
N PRO A 244 32.40 -23.06 8.45
CA PRO A 244 32.38 -22.20 7.25
C PRO A 244 31.86 -22.91 5.99
N GLU A 245 32.17 -24.19 5.82
CA GLU A 245 31.74 -24.98 4.67
C GLU A 245 30.24 -25.26 4.63
N THR A 246 29.50 -25.04 5.73
CA THR A 246 28.06 -25.35 5.83
C THR A 246 27.15 -24.19 5.48
N PHE A 247 27.70 -23.00 5.24
CA PHE A 247 26.90 -21.82 4.91
C PHE A 247 27.59 -20.92 3.89
N VAL A 248 26.85 -19.99 3.35
CA VAL A 248 27.30 -18.86 2.55
C VAL A 248 26.67 -17.58 3.08
N LEU A 249 27.43 -16.50 3.18
CA LEU A 249 26.92 -15.18 3.56
C LEU A 249 26.35 -14.48 2.33
N PHE A 250 25.11 -14.00 2.44
CA PHE A 250 24.50 -13.12 1.43
C PHE A 250 24.53 -11.68 1.95
N LEU A 251 25.37 -10.85 1.37
CA LEU A 251 25.67 -9.50 1.82
C LEU A 251 25.22 -8.44 0.78
N ASP A 252 24.96 -7.23 1.22
CA ASP A 252 24.83 -6.09 0.33
C ASP A 252 26.21 -5.55 -0.12
N ASN A 253 26.20 -4.60 -1.06
CA ASN A 253 27.42 -3.96 -1.57
C ASN A 253 27.87 -2.75 -0.73
N CYS A 254 27.72 -2.79 0.60
CA CYS A 254 28.19 -1.69 1.42
C CYS A 254 29.73 -1.68 1.54
N ARG A 255 30.29 -0.50 1.86
CA ARG A 255 31.76 -0.32 1.93
C ARG A 255 32.43 -1.16 3.02
N VAL A 256 31.71 -1.46 4.11
CA VAL A 256 32.21 -2.25 5.24
C VAL A 256 32.55 -3.65 4.77
N HIS A 257 31.66 -4.28 3.99
CA HIS A 257 31.82 -5.64 3.48
C HIS A 257 32.99 -5.77 2.48
N HIS A 258 33.35 -4.70 1.79
CA HIS A 258 34.47 -4.66 0.85
C HIS A 258 35.77 -4.08 1.47
N SER A 259 35.79 -3.82 2.78
CA SER A 259 37.01 -3.35 3.43
C SER A 259 38.08 -4.42 3.40
N LYS A 260 39.35 -4.03 3.28
CA LYS A 260 40.48 -4.97 3.27
C LYS A 260 40.46 -5.91 4.47
N LYS A 261 40.13 -5.37 5.66
CA LYS A 261 40.06 -6.14 6.90
C LYS A 261 38.99 -7.23 6.85
N VAL A 262 37.79 -6.92 6.42
CA VAL A 262 36.68 -7.88 6.29
C VAL A 262 36.97 -8.89 5.19
N SER A 263 37.43 -8.46 4.01
CA SER A 263 37.75 -9.35 2.90
C SER A 263 38.84 -10.35 3.25
N GLN A 264 39.89 -9.88 3.95
CA GLN A 264 40.97 -10.75 4.41
C GLN A 264 40.47 -11.75 5.46
N PHE A 265 39.68 -11.31 6.44
CA PHE A 265 39.10 -12.19 7.46
C PHE A 265 38.21 -13.28 6.85
N LEU A 266 37.32 -12.93 5.89
CA LEU A 266 36.46 -13.90 5.22
C LEU A 266 37.26 -14.93 4.42
N LEU A 267 38.34 -14.50 3.74
CA LEU A 267 39.22 -15.39 2.98
C LEU A 267 39.99 -16.35 3.91
N GLU A 268 40.60 -15.84 4.98
CA GLU A 268 41.37 -16.64 5.96
C GLU A 268 40.50 -17.70 6.63
N ASN A 269 39.23 -17.39 6.87
CA ASN A 269 38.26 -18.30 7.46
C ASN A 269 37.49 -19.15 6.43
N ARG A 270 37.82 -19.05 5.13
CA ARG A 270 37.19 -19.79 4.02
C ARG A 270 35.68 -19.63 3.96
N ILE A 271 35.19 -18.42 4.21
CA ILE A 271 33.78 -18.11 4.20
C ILE A 271 33.37 -17.65 2.80
N ASP A 272 32.46 -18.38 2.18
CA ASP A 272 31.89 -18.00 0.89
C ASP A 272 30.92 -16.85 1.04
N VAL A 273 30.94 -15.94 0.06
CA VAL A 273 30.07 -14.77 0.02
C VAL A 273 29.37 -14.63 -1.32
N ILE A 274 28.07 -14.34 -1.28
CA ILE A 274 27.28 -13.91 -2.42
C ILE A 274 26.91 -12.46 -2.20
N TYR A 275 27.26 -11.59 -3.13
CA TYR A 275 26.88 -10.18 -3.03
C TYR A 275 25.55 -9.91 -3.75
N ASN A 276 24.67 -9.23 -3.04
CA ASN A 276 23.40 -8.76 -3.61
C ASN A 276 23.64 -7.75 -4.72
N VAL A 277 22.73 -7.69 -5.68
CA VAL A 277 22.76 -6.63 -6.70
C VAL A 277 22.57 -5.26 -6.06
N THR A 278 23.31 -4.28 -6.54
CA THR A 278 23.22 -2.91 -6.03
C THR A 278 21.78 -2.39 -6.13
N TYR A 279 21.25 -1.80 -5.06
CA TYR A 279 19.84 -1.39 -4.96
C TYR A 279 18.82 -2.53 -5.15
N GLY A 280 19.15 -3.72 -4.66
CA GLY A 280 18.30 -4.91 -4.69
C GLY A 280 17.77 -5.36 -3.31
N PRO A 281 17.22 -4.49 -2.45
CA PRO A 281 16.77 -4.89 -1.10
C PRO A 281 15.66 -5.94 -1.13
N GLN A 282 14.89 -6.03 -2.23
CA GLN A 282 13.83 -7.02 -2.39
C GLN A 282 14.36 -8.48 -2.39
N TYR A 283 15.63 -8.70 -2.70
CA TYR A 283 16.27 -10.03 -2.66
C TYR A 283 16.81 -10.38 -1.28
N ASN A 284 16.88 -9.42 -0.35
CA ASN A 284 17.33 -9.69 1.02
C ASN A 284 16.13 -9.79 1.97
N PRO A 285 15.77 -11.00 2.46
CA PRO A 285 14.62 -11.18 3.35
C PRO A 285 14.76 -10.47 4.69
N ILE A 286 15.97 -10.19 5.15
CA ILE A 286 16.22 -9.54 6.44
C ILE A 286 15.60 -8.14 6.52
N GLU A 287 15.41 -7.45 5.37
CA GLU A 287 14.71 -6.17 5.30
C GLU A 287 13.26 -6.25 5.83
N ARG A 288 12.59 -7.37 5.58
CA ARG A 288 11.26 -7.63 6.12
C ARG A 288 11.32 -7.97 7.61
N VAL A 289 12.37 -8.67 8.04
CA VAL A 289 12.61 -8.95 9.47
C VAL A 289 12.84 -7.64 10.20
N TRP A 290 13.68 -6.73 9.69
CA TRP A 290 13.89 -5.40 10.26
C TRP A 290 12.60 -4.62 10.44
N SER A 291 11.67 -4.72 9.50
CA SER A 291 10.37 -4.06 9.62
C SER A 291 9.58 -4.55 10.84
N GLN A 292 9.64 -5.86 11.16
CA GLN A 292 8.97 -6.44 12.32
C GLN A 292 9.69 -6.08 13.63
N ILE A 293 11.01 -6.18 13.65
CA ILE A 293 11.81 -5.81 14.83
C ILE A 293 11.62 -4.32 15.16
N LYS A 294 11.66 -3.45 14.16
CA LYS A 294 11.37 -2.01 14.34
C LYS A 294 9.95 -1.76 14.86
N LEU A 295 8.97 -2.60 14.49
CA LEU A 295 7.62 -2.50 15.03
C LEU A 295 7.56 -2.85 16.52
N LEU A 296 8.23 -3.92 16.94
CA LEU A 296 8.33 -4.32 18.36
C LEU A 296 9.04 -3.23 19.18
N PHE A 297 10.18 -2.77 18.68
CA PHE A 297 10.93 -1.66 19.30
C PHE A 297 10.05 -0.40 19.47
N LYS A 298 9.34 0.00 18.44
CA LYS A 298 8.42 1.16 18.50
C LYS A 298 7.34 0.99 19.55
N LYS A 299 6.74 -0.20 19.64
CA LYS A 299 5.70 -0.51 20.66
C LYS A 299 6.25 -0.37 22.06
N GLN A 300 7.42 -0.97 22.34
CA GLN A 300 8.05 -0.93 23.65
C GLN A 300 8.52 0.49 24.01
N LYS A 301 9.09 1.21 23.04
CA LYS A 301 9.46 2.62 23.20
C LYS A 301 8.27 3.50 23.57
N MET A 302 7.15 3.34 22.87
CA MET A 302 5.93 4.07 23.21
C MET A 302 5.40 3.73 24.60
N ALA A 303 5.43 2.45 25.01
CA ALA A 303 5.06 2.05 26.36
C ALA A 303 5.95 2.75 27.41
N ASN A 304 7.26 2.75 27.20
CA ASN A 304 8.19 3.44 28.13
C ASN A 304 7.91 4.94 28.23
N ILE A 305 7.71 5.60 27.09
CA ILE A 305 7.38 7.03 27.05
C ILE A 305 6.09 7.35 27.82
N LEU A 306 5.02 6.60 27.54
CA LEU A 306 3.71 6.82 28.16
C LEU A 306 3.71 6.52 29.66
N GLU A 307 4.53 5.60 30.11
CA GLU A 307 4.69 5.23 31.54
C GLU A 307 5.79 6.01 32.25
N GLY A 308 6.44 6.96 31.55
CA GLY A 308 7.53 7.77 32.10
C GLY A 308 8.80 6.97 32.44
N ARG A 309 8.94 5.75 31.89
CA ARG A 309 10.10 4.88 32.08
C ARG A 309 11.24 5.32 31.18
N ALA A 310 12.48 5.11 31.65
CA ALA A 310 13.66 5.35 30.83
C ALA A 310 13.83 4.28 29.75
N SER A 311 14.19 4.69 28.53
CA SER A 311 14.44 3.81 27.38
C SER A 311 15.92 3.44 27.30
N ASN A 312 16.21 2.14 27.26
CA ASN A 312 17.53 1.60 26.92
C ASN A 312 17.42 0.86 25.58
N TYR A 313 17.96 1.46 24.53
CA TYR A 313 17.79 0.94 23.17
C TYR A 313 18.46 -0.42 22.97
N GLU A 314 19.65 -0.63 23.53
CA GLU A 314 20.33 -1.94 23.42
C GLU A 314 19.49 -3.06 24.03
N LYS A 315 18.98 -2.84 25.26
CA LYS A 315 18.11 -3.80 25.94
C LYS A 315 16.84 -4.07 25.12
N MET A 316 16.18 -3.01 24.65
CA MET A 316 14.94 -3.13 23.86
C MET A 316 15.15 -3.85 22.53
N ILE A 317 16.30 -3.63 21.88
CA ILE A 317 16.64 -4.31 20.63
C ILE A 317 16.90 -5.79 20.89
N ARG A 318 17.70 -6.12 21.93
CA ARG A 318 17.93 -7.51 22.33
C ARG A 318 16.62 -8.24 22.61
N GLU A 319 15.77 -7.65 23.44
CA GLU A 319 14.44 -8.22 23.73
C GLU A 319 13.61 -8.43 22.46
N ALA A 320 13.62 -7.46 21.52
CA ALA A 320 12.89 -7.60 20.26
C ALA A 320 13.48 -8.69 19.35
N MET A 321 14.81 -8.83 19.30
CA MET A 321 15.49 -9.88 18.50
C MET A 321 15.25 -11.26 19.11
N ASP A 322 15.40 -11.40 20.43
CA ASP A 322 15.32 -12.68 21.11
C ASP A 322 13.87 -13.20 21.24
N THR A 323 12.89 -12.30 21.32
CA THR A 323 11.47 -12.67 21.44
C THR A 323 10.75 -12.86 20.09
N TYR A 324 11.32 -12.36 19.00
CA TYR A 324 10.67 -12.54 17.71
C TYR A 324 10.80 -13.99 17.22
N PRO A 325 9.69 -14.71 16.93
CA PRO A 325 9.74 -16.14 16.68
C PRO A 325 10.60 -16.51 15.47
N GLY A 326 11.56 -17.42 15.64
CA GLY A 326 12.45 -17.91 14.58
C GLY A 326 11.68 -18.52 13.39
N GLU A 327 10.58 -19.24 13.65
CA GLU A 327 9.70 -19.79 12.61
C GLU A 327 9.11 -18.71 11.68
N LYS A 328 8.80 -17.52 12.23
CA LYS A 328 8.34 -16.40 11.42
C LYS A 328 9.46 -15.84 10.54
N ILE A 329 10.68 -15.79 11.08
CA ILE A 329 11.86 -15.38 10.29
C ILE A 329 12.10 -16.39 9.17
N SER A 330 12.11 -17.68 9.44
CA SER A 330 12.21 -18.75 8.45
C SER A 330 11.15 -18.64 7.36
N SER A 331 9.91 -18.36 7.75
CA SER A 331 8.80 -18.16 6.81
C SER A 331 9.00 -16.94 5.92
N ILE A 332 9.53 -15.84 6.46
CA ILE A 332 9.88 -14.62 5.68
C ILE A 332 10.99 -14.95 4.69
N CYS A 333 12.03 -15.68 5.11
CA CYS A 333 13.13 -16.10 4.24
C CYS A 333 12.62 -16.97 3.08
N LYS A 334 11.85 -18.03 3.37
CA LYS A 334 11.21 -18.90 2.38
C LYS A 334 10.33 -18.10 1.39
N GLY A 335 9.49 -17.23 1.92
CA GLY A 335 8.58 -16.41 1.09
C GLY A 335 9.32 -15.46 0.16
N THR A 336 10.44 -14.87 0.61
CA THR A 336 11.26 -13.98 -0.21
C THR A 336 12.02 -14.75 -1.28
N MET A 337 12.66 -15.85 -0.93
CA MET A 337 13.39 -16.70 -1.88
C MET A 337 12.46 -17.21 -2.98
N ARG A 338 11.30 -17.76 -2.62
CA ARG A 338 10.30 -18.19 -3.60
C ARG A 338 9.79 -17.07 -4.49
N SER A 339 9.42 -15.91 -3.92
CA SER A 339 8.76 -14.84 -4.68
C SER A 339 9.70 -13.95 -5.48
N GLN A 340 10.96 -13.80 -5.06
CA GLN A 340 11.93 -12.88 -5.67
C GLN A 340 13.04 -13.59 -6.43
N MET A 341 13.38 -14.83 -6.06
CA MET A 341 14.47 -15.58 -6.67
C MET A 341 13.99 -16.85 -7.39
N GLY A 342 12.76 -17.30 -7.14
CA GLY A 342 12.24 -18.56 -7.71
C GLY A 342 12.96 -19.81 -7.17
N VAL A 343 13.36 -19.76 -5.90
CA VAL A 343 14.13 -20.80 -5.19
C VAL A 343 13.36 -21.30 -3.97
#